data_89b96a9ee7187a9e8634058ea3e5cda5
#
_entry.id   89b96a9ee7187a9e8634058ea3e5cda5
#
_cell.length_a   1.000
_cell.length_b   1.000
_cell.length_c   1.000
_cell.angle_alpha   90.00
_cell.angle_beta   90.00
_cell.angle_gamma   90.00
#
_symmetry.space_group_name_H-M   'P 1'
#
loop_
_entity.id
_entity.type
_entity.pdbx_description
1 polymer ?
#
loop_
_entity_poly.entity_id
_entity_poly.type
_entity_poly.pdbx_seq_one_letter_code
_entity_poly.pdbx_strand_id
1 'polypeptide(L)'
;MEDHFARFTIPRRPWLDVEKLKQRFHELSTEVHPDQSKNDIVKSKAALEQEFAEVNAAYQSLSNTKTRVRHLIELELGQAPENVQSIPAEMTDWFMEIGSICRKVDAFLTKKEQQDSPMLQAALMGDGIALNDEVAEMHQKLQTELAKIDDSLKALNSDWERLDGVIDGRAPMLPLAKPSSPSMRHSMPMSAGA
;
A
#
# COMPACT_ATOMS: atom_id res chain seq x y z
N MET A 1 -6.30 -8.23 19.72
CA MET A 1 -5.49 -8.03 18.49
C MET A 1 -4.10 -7.60 18.90
N GLU A 2 -3.07 -8.18 18.34
CA GLU A 2 -1.69 -7.84 18.65
C GLU A 2 -1.30 -6.50 18.01
N ASP A 3 -0.58 -5.66 18.76
CA ASP A 3 -0.09 -4.36 18.27
C ASP A 3 1.32 -4.49 17.69
N HIS A 4 1.42 -4.51 16.37
CA HIS A 4 2.69 -4.63 15.66
C HIS A 4 3.60 -3.41 15.86
N PHE A 5 3.04 -2.21 16.05
CA PHE A 5 3.84 -1.01 16.35
C PHE A 5 4.48 -1.11 17.73
N ALA A 6 3.74 -1.57 18.73
CA ALA A 6 4.27 -1.80 20.07
C ALA A 6 5.36 -2.87 20.08
N ARG A 7 5.21 -3.95 19.30
CA ARG A 7 6.24 -5.00 19.15
C ARG A 7 7.56 -4.44 18.60
N PHE A 8 7.48 -3.51 17.68
CA PHE A 8 8.67 -2.82 17.13
C PHE A 8 9.17 -1.66 17.99
N THR A 9 8.47 -1.33 19.06
CA THR A 9 8.76 -0.17 19.93
C THR A 9 8.79 1.14 19.14
N ILE A 10 7.88 1.27 18.18
CA ILE A 10 7.72 2.46 17.35
C ILE A 10 6.33 3.09 17.56
N PRO A 11 6.18 4.40 17.37
CA PRO A 11 4.89 5.06 17.49
C PRO A 11 3.94 4.60 16.38
N ARG A 12 2.64 4.55 16.68
CA ARG A 12 1.59 4.28 15.71
C ARG A 12 1.49 5.44 14.73
N ARG A 13 1.87 5.21 13.46
CA ARG A 13 1.89 6.23 12.41
C ARG A 13 1.39 5.67 11.09
N PRO A 14 0.64 6.45 10.30
CA PRO A 14 0.20 6.04 8.97
C PRO A 14 1.38 5.88 8.01
N TRP A 15 2.40 6.72 8.11
CA TRP A 15 3.64 6.62 7.34
C TRP A 15 4.81 6.21 8.23
N LEU A 16 5.64 5.28 7.75
CA LEU A 16 6.88 4.85 8.40
C LEU A 16 8.04 4.93 7.40
N ASP A 17 9.19 5.31 7.90
CA ASP A 17 10.45 5.21 7.16
C ASP A 17 10.83 3.73 7.00
N VAL A 18 10.83 3.26 5.76
CA VAL A 18 11.06 1.84 5.43
C VAL A 18 12.46 1.37 5.84
N GLU A 19 13.46 2.23 5.69
CA GLU A 19 14.85 1.88 6.05
C GLU A 19 15.01 1.76 7.57
N LYS A 20 14.43 2.66 8.33
CA LYS A 20 14.41 2.57 9.80
C LYS A 20 13.64 1.35 10.28
N LEU A 21 12.50 1.05 9.65
CA LEU A 21 11.72 -0.15 9.97
C LEU A 21 12.53 -1.42 9.69
N LYS A 22 13.24 -1.48 8.56
CA LYS A 22 14.10 -2.60 8.18
C LYS A 22 15.27 -2.77 9.15
N GLN A 23 15.90 -1.66 9.54
CA GLN A 23 16.95 -1.69 10.55
C GLN A 23 16.45 -2.27 11.88
N ARG A 24 15.28 -1.79 12.35
CA ARG A 24 14.67 -2.29 13.58
C ARG A 24 14.29 -3.77 13.49
N PHE A 25 13.82 -4.22 12.33
CA PHE A 25 13.56 -5.63 12.06
C PHE A 25 14.84 -6.48 12.20
N HIS A 26 15.96 -6.02 11.66
CA HIS A 26 17.24 -6.74 11.80
C HIS A 26 17.71 -6.84 13.26
N GLU A 27 17.55 -5.76 14.03
CA GLU A 27 17.86 -5.76 15.46
C GLU A 27 17.03 -6.81 16.20
N LEU A 28 15.70 -6.74 16.08
CA LEU A 28 14.79 -7.68 16.73
C LEU A 28 15.00 -9.12 16.26
N SER A 29 15.23 -9.33 14.97
CA SER A 29 15.50 -10.67 14.41
C SER A 29 16.78 -11.27 14.98
N THR A 30 17.80 -10.45 15.22
CA THR A 30 19.05 -10.89 15.83
C THR A 30 18.85 -11.27 17.30
N GLU A 31 18.06 -10.49 18.05
CA GLU A 31 17.75 -10.76 19.46
C GLU A 31 17.00 -12.09 19.66
N VAL A 32 16.09 -12.44 18.74
CA VAL A 32 15.27 -13.67 18.85
C VAL A 32 15.79 -14.84 18.01
N HIS A 33 16.99 -14.72 17.40
CA HIS A 33 17.52 -15.78 16.55
C HIS A 33 17.91 -17.01 17.38
N PRO A 34 17.41 -18.21 17.05
CA PRO A 34 17.64 -19.41 17.85
C PRO A 34 19.12 -19.82 17.97
N ASP A 35 19.98 -19.40 17.04
CA ASP A 35 21.42 -19.70 17.08
C ASP A 35 22.22 -18.81 18.06
N GLN A 36 21.71 -17.62 18.37
CA GLN A 36 22.38 -16.69 19.28
C GLN A 36 22.05 -16.97 20.76
N SER A 37 20.93 -17.61 21.01
CA SER A 37 20.43 -17.91 22.37
C SER A 37 21.09 -19.11 23.02
N LYS A 38 22.25 -19.60 22.52
CA LYS A 38 23.00 -20.73 23.11
C LYS A 38 23.40 -20.54 24.58
N ASN A 39 23.29 -19.32 25.10
CA ASN A 39 23.59 -18.98 26.49
C ASN A 39 22.37 -18.64 27.35
N ASP A 40 21.16 -18.49 26.77
CA ASP A 40 19.97 -18.18 27.55
C ASP A 40 19.19 -19.48 27.87
N ILE A 41 19.43 -19.97 29.10
CA ILE A 41 18.77 -21.15 29.69
C ILE A 41 17.26 -20.94 29.90
N VAL A 42 16.71 -19.73 29.60
CA VAL A 42 15.37 -19.31 30.02
C VAL A 42 14.29 -19.55 28.98
N LYS A 43 14.61 -19.49 27.67
CA LYS A 43 13.60 -19.67 26.62
C LYS A 43 13.77 -21.01 25.89
N SER A 44 12.69 -21.76 25.70
CA SER A 44 12.74 -22.96 24.88
C SER A 44 12.92 -22.59 23.39
N LYS A 45 13.54 -23.47 22.60
CA LYS A 45 13.71 -23.28 21.15
C LYS A 45 12.37 -22.97 20.44
N ALA A 46 11.29 -23.66 20.84
CA ALA A 46 9.95 -23.43 20.30
C ALA A 46 9.42 -22.01 20.60
N ALA A 47 9.73 -21.46 21.78
CA ALA A 47 9.33 -20.10 22.13
C ALA A 47 10.08 -19.05 21.28
N LEU A 48 11.35 -19.27 20.98
CA LEU A 48 12.15 -18.39 20.11
C LEU A 48 11.68 -18.45 18.66
N GLU A 49 11.38 -19.64 18.14
CA GLU A 49 10.79 -19.83 16.80
C GLU A 49 9.43 -19.11 16.68
N GLN A 50 8.60 -19.18 17.70
CA GLN A 50 7.32 -18.46 17.75
C GLN A 50 7.54 -16.94 17.76
N GLU A 51 8.41 -16.43 18.61
CA GLU A 51 8.72 -15.01 18.71
C GLU A 51 9.33 -14.46 17.41
N PHE A 52 10.20 -15.23 16.75
CA PHE A 52 10.73 -14.90 15.43
C PHE A 52 9.64 -14.84 14.35
N ALA A 53 8.71 -15.80 14.36
CA ALA A 53 7.58 -15.79 13.44
C ALA A 53 6.68 -14.57 13.64
N GLU A 54 6.44 -14.16 14.89
CA GLU A 54 5.66 -12.96 15.24
C GLU A 54 6.35 -11.67 14.81
N VAL A 55 7.68 -11.56 14.97
CA VAL A 55 8.48 -10.42 14.47
C VAL A 55 8.39 -10.32 12.95
N ASN A 56 8.50 -11.45 12.24
CA ASN A 56 8.35 -11.47 10.78
C ASN A 56 6.95 -11.03 10.33
N ALA A 57 5.90 -11.55 10.96
CA ALA A 57 4.52 -11.19 10.64
C ALA A 57 4.26 -9.69 10.88
N ALA A 58 4.76 -9.14 11.98
CA ALA A 58 4.67 -7.72 12.28
C ALA A 58 5.44 -6.87 11.24
N TYR A 59 6.65 -7.27 10.85
CA TYR A 59 7.40 -6.59 9.79
C TYR A 59 6.65 -6.58 8.45
N GLN A 60 6.13 -7.72 8.01
CA GLN A 60 5.36 -7.82 6.78
C GLN A 60 4.11 -6.92 6.81
N SER A 61 3.43 -6.86 7.95
CA SER A 61 2.27 -5.99 8.14
C SER A 61 2.64 -4.50 8.08
N LEU A 62 3.75 -4.10 8.73
CA LEU A 62 4.16 -2.70 8.84
C LEU A 62 4.89 -2.19 7.59
N SER A 63 5.62 -3.03 6.86
CA SER A 63 6.36 -2.66 5.65
C SER A 63 5.44 -2.35 4.47
N ASN A 64 4.28 -2.98 4.39
CA ASN A 64 3.31 -2.73 3.34
C ASN A 64 2.32 -1.64 3.77
N THR A 65 2.23 -0.56 2.99
CA THR A 65 1.37 0.60 3.29
C THR A 65 -0.10 0.23 3.52
N LYS A 66 -0.67 -0.64 2.70
CA LYS A 66 -2.08 -1.05 2.80
C LYS A 66 -2.34 -1.79 4.12
N THR A 67 -1.51 -2.79 4.45
CA THR A 67 -1.68 -3.59 5.68
C THR A 67 -1.38 -2.77 6.92
N ARG A 68 -0.38 -1.91 6.87
CA ARG A 68 -0.03 -0.98 7.95
C ARG A 68 -1.18 -0.03 8.28
N VAL A 69 -1.72 0.66 7.29
CA VAL A 69 -2.82 1.61 7.48
C VAL A 69 -4.08 0.88 7.96
N ARG A 70 -4.38 -0.28 7.40
CA ARG A 70 -5.49 -1.11 7.88
C ARG A 70 -5.31 -1.50 9.35
N HIS A 71 -4.14 -2.00 9.71
CA HIS A 71 -3.82 -2.38 11.09
C HIS A 71 -3.91 -1.19 12.05
N LEU A 72 -3.41 -0.01 11.62
CA LEU A 72 -3.54 1.22 12.39
C LEU A 72 -5.01 1.58 12.64
N ILE A 73 -5.87 1.56 11.62
CA ILE A 73 -7.30 1.82 11.75
C ILE A 73 -7.97 0.80 12.70
N GLU A 74 -7.62 -0.47 12.58
CA GLU A 74 -8.13 -1.53 13.47
C GLU A 74 -7.75 -1.29 14.93
N LEU A 75 -6.52 -0.84 15.18
CA LEU A 75 -6.06 -0.50 16.55
C LEU A 75 -6.79 0.71 17.13
N GLU A 76 -7.03 1.74 16.31
CA GLU A 76 -7.64 2.99 16.76
C GLU A 76 -9.18 2.89 16.91
N LEU A 77 -9.84 2.17 16.00
CA LEU A 77 -11.30 2.03 16.03
C LEU A 77 -11.77 0.79 16.80
N GLY A 78 -10.87 -0.13 17.16
CA GLY A 78 -11.21 -1.39 17.81
C GLY A 78 -11.95 -2.39 16.92
N GLN A 79 -12.10 -2.11 15.64
CA GLN A 79 -12.74 -2.97 14.64
C GLN A 79 -12.09 -2.83 13.28
N ALA A 80 -12.16 -3.89 12.47
CA ALA A 80 -11.66 -3.86 11.10
C ALA A 80 -12.41 -2.81 10.26
N PRO A 81 -11.71 -2.02 9.42
CA PRO A 81 -12.37 -1.09 8.53
C PRO A 81 -13.25 -1.84 7.53
N GLU A 82 -14.40 -1.25 7.19
CA GLU A 82 -15.27 -1.79 6.17
C GLU A 82 -14.52 -1.94 4.83
N ASN A 83 -14.84 -3.00 4.10
CA ASN A 83 -14.26 -3.17 2.76
C ASN A 83 -14.81 -2.08 1.83
N VAL A 84 -13.90 -1.36 1.18
CA VAL A 84 -14.26 -0.41 0.13
C VAL A 84 -14.82 -1.20 -1.05
N GLN A 85 -16.11 -1.07 -1.31
CA GLN A 85 -16.81 -1.79 -2.39
C GLN A 85 -16.86 -0.99 -3.69
N SER A 86 -16.55 0.30 -3.64
CA SER A 86 -16.54 1.17 -4.81
C SER A 86 -15.11 1.48 -5.26
N ILE A 87 -14.84 1.22 -6.54
CA ILE A 87 -13.58 1.61 -7.17
C ILE A 87 -13.76 3.05 -7.67
N PRO A 88 -12.87 4.01 -7.34
CA PRO A 88 -12.91 5.34 -7.92
C PRO A 88 -12.88 5.29 -9.46
N ALA A 89 -13.61 6.19 -10.11
CA ALA A 89 -13.69 6.21 -11.58
C ALA A 89 -12.32 6.32 -12.25
N GLU A 90 -11.42 7.13 -11.70
CA GLU A 90 -10.03 7.30 -12.16
C GLU A 90 -9.26 5.98 -12.16
N MET A 91 -9.46 5.14 -11.15
CA MET A 91 -8.83 3.81 -11.11
C MET A 91 -9.41 2.87 -12.16
N THR A 92 -10.68 3.00 -12.50
CA THR A 92 -11.31 2.23 -13.58
C THR A 92 -10.67 2.56 -14.92
N ASP A 93 -10.44 3.84 -15.20
CA ASP A 93 -9.75 4.29 -16.42
C ASP A 93 -8.33 3.72 -16.51
N TRP A 94 -7.58 3.72 -15.40
CA TRP A 94 -6.25 3.10 -15.34
C TRP A 94 -6.28 1.60 -15.60
N PHE A 95 -7.25 0.86 -15.05
CA PHE A 95 -7.41 -0.56 -15.34
C PHE A 95 -7.65 -0.82 -16.83
N MET A 96 -8.47 0.02 -17.48
CA MET A 96 -8.72 -0.10 -18.91
C MET A 96 -7.47 0.21 -19.74
N GLU A 97 -6.72 1.25 -19.38
CA GLU A 97 -5.49 1.66 -20.05
C GLU A 97 -4.41 0.58 -19.91
N ILE A 98 -4.15 0.10 -18.68
CA ILE A 98 -3.20 -1.00 -18.41
C ILE A 98 -3.63 -2.27 -19.16
N GLY A 99 -4.90 -2.64 -19.11
CA GLY A 99 -5.40 -3.79 -19.84
C GLY A 99 -5.23 -3.68 -21.36
N SER A 100 -5.29 -2.47 -21.92
CA SER A 100 -4.99 -2.20 -23.34
C SER A 100 -3.51 -2.41 -23.64
N ILE A 101 -2.62 -1.86 -22.80
CA ILE A 101 -1.17 -2.03 -22.94
C ILE A 101 -0.79 -3.52 -22.84
N CYS A 102 -1.30 -4.26 -21.86
CA CYS A 102 -1.04 -5.68 -21.71
C CYS A 102 -1.42 -6.46 -22.98
N ARG A 103 -2.61 -6.21 -23.56
CA ARG A 103 -3.01 -6.88 -24.82
C ARG A 103 -2.08 -6.56 -25.99
N LYS A 104 -1.58 -5.32 -26.09
CA LYS A 104 -0.60 -4.93 -27.11
C LYS A 104 0.73 -5.68 -26.90
N VAL A 105 1.20 -5.78 -25.65
CA VAL A 105 2.42 -6.53 -25.30
C VAL A 105 2.28 -7.99 -25.66
N ASP A 106 1.18 -8.64 -25.28
CA ASP A 106 0.93 -10.07 -25.60
C ASP A 106 0.89 -10.31 -27.11
N ALA A 107 0.20 -9.45 -27.86
CA ALA A 107 0.14 -9.53 -29.32
C ALA A 107 1.53 -9.34 -29.97
N PHE A 108 2.32 -8.39 -29.44
CA PHE A 108 3.68 -8.16 -29.92
C PHE A 108 4.59 -9.35 -29.64
N LEU A 109 4.55 -9.92 -28.44
CA LEU A 109 5.36 -11.09 -28.06
C LEU A 109 5.01 -12.29 -28.94
N THR A 110 3.71 -12.57 -29.12
CA THR A 110 3.24 -13.64 -30.00
C THR A 110 3.73 -13.46 -31.44
N LYS A 111 3.63 -12.23 -31.97
CA LYS A 111 4.13 -11.90 -33.30
C LYS A 111 5.64 -12.08 -33.44
N LYS A 112 6.39 -11.70 -32.39
CA LYS A 112 7.85 -11.85 -32.34
C LYS A 112 8.27 -13.31 -32.28
N GLU A 113 7.60 -14.16 -31.53
CA GLU A 113 7.87 -15.60 -31.43
C GLU A 113 7.61 -16.35 -32.73
N GLN A 114 6.67 -15.87 -33.55
CA GLN A 114 6.33 -16.46 -34.84
C GLN A 114 7.29 -16.06 -36.00
N GLN A 115 8.23 -15.15 -35.71
CA GLN A 115 9.15 -14.63 -36.75
C GLN A 115 10.55 -15.24 -36.57
N ASP A 116 10.88 -16.18 -37.45
CA ASP A 116 12.21 -16.83 -37.51
C ASP A 116 13.24 -16.03 -38.33
N SER A 117 12.79 -15.07 -39.14
CA SER A 117 13.65 -14.27 -39.99
C SER A 117 14.26 -13.07 -39.28
N PRO A 118 15.61 -12.93 -39.28
CA PRO A 118 16.27 -11.75 -38.68
C PRO A 118 15.80 -10.41 -39.27
N MET A 119 15.46 -10.41 -40.58
CA MET A 119 14.95 -9.22 -41.26
C MET A 119 13.57 -8.79 -40.74
N LEU A 120 12.68 -9.76 -40.48
CA LEU A 120 11.35 -9.50 -39.91
C LEU A 120 11.43 -9.12 -38.43
N GLN A 121 12.35 -9.70 -37.67
CA GLN A 121 12.62 -9.30 -36.30
C GLN A 121 13.12 -7.84 -36.23
N ALA A 122 13.99 -7.42 -37.17
CA ALA A 122 14.42 -6.03 -37.27
C ALA A 122 13.26 -5.07 -37.58
N ALA A 123 12.31 -5.49 -38.45
CA ALA A 123 11.12 -4.69 -38.73
C ALA A 123 10.19 -4.48 -37.50
N LEU A 124 10.18 -5.43 -36.56
CA LEU A 124 9.42 -5.33 -35.33
C LEU A 124 10.08 -4.41 -34.28
N MET A 125 11.33 -4.00 -34.48
CA MET A 125 12.09 -3.23 -33.52
C MET A 125 11.44 -1.88 -33.22
N GLY A 126 10.92 -1.21 -34.26
CA GLY A 126 10.19 0.06 -34.12
C GLY A 126 8.91 -0.09 -33.27
N ASP A 127 8.12 -1.13 -33.55
CA ASP A 127 6.91 -1.43 -32.78
C ASP A 127 7.26 -1.75 -31.31
N GLY A 128 8.34 -2.49 -31.07
CA GLY A 128 8.83 -2.83 -29.74
C GLY A 128 9.29 -1.62 -28.94
N ILE A 129 9.97 -0.67 -29.58
CA ILE A 129 10.38 0.60 -28.94
C ILE A 129 9.14 1.42 -28.55
N ALA A 130 8.21 1.63 -29.48
CA ALA A 130 6.99 2.38 -29.20
C ALA A 130 6.17 1.77 -28.07
N LEU A 131 6.08 0.45 -28.02
CA LEU A 131 5.37 -0.26 -26.95
C LEU A 131 6.10 -0.15 -25.60
N ASN A 132 7.42 -0.19 -25.60
CA ASN A 132 8.22 0.03 -24.40
C ASN A 132 8.04 1.45 -23.86
N ASP A 133 7.92 2.45 -24.73
CA ASP A 133 7.66 3.83 -24.36
C ASP A 133 6.25 3.97 -23.71
N GLU A 134 5.21 3.32 -24.26
CA GLU A 134 3.87 3.30 -23.65
C GLU A 134 3.90 2.67 -22.24
N VAL A 135 4.64 1.56 -22.06
CA VAL A 135 4.80 0.90 -20.76
C VAL A 135 5.53 1.81 -19.78
N ALA A 136 6.61 2.48 -20.22
CA ALA A 136 7.39 3.39 -19.40
C ALA A 136 6.57 4.61 -18.96
N GLU A 137 5.76 5.18 -19.86
CA GLU A 137 4.87 6.31 -19.56
C GLU A 137 3.83 5.91 -18.50
N MET A 138 3.16 4.76 -18.67
CA MET A 138 2.21 4.25 -17.68
C MET A 138 2.87 4.00 -16.34
N HIS A 139 4.06 3.40 -16.32
CA HIS A 139 4.82 3.17 -15.10
C HIS A 139 5.14 4.48 -14.38
N GLN A 140 5.59 5.52 -15.10
CA GLN A 140 5.87 6.83 -14.53
C GLN A 140 4.61 7.49 -13.96
N LYS A 141 3.48 7.38 -14.65
CA LYS A 141 2.17 7.87 -14.19
C LYS A 141 1.80 7.22 -12.84
N LEU A 142 1.90 5.89 -12.74
CA LEU A 142 1.62 5.15 -11.51
C LEU A 142 2.59 5.53 -10.38
N GLN A 143 3.87 5.70 -10.65
CA GLN A 143 4.86 6.14 -9.66
C GLN A 143 4.55 7.54 -9.12
N THR A 144 4.10 8.44 -9.99
CA THR A 144 3.69 9.78 -9.59
C THR A 144 2.49 9.75 -8.63
N GLU A 145 1.50 8.91 -8.90
CA GLU A 145 0.33 8.77 -8.01
C GLU A 145 0.70 8.10 -6.69
N LEU A 146 1.57 7.09 -6.70
CA LEU A 146 2.10 6.50 -5.47
C LEU A 146 2.84 7.53 -4.61
N ALA A 147 3.65 8.39 -5.22
CA ALA A 147 4.36 9.46 -4.51
C ALA A 147 3.39 10.45 -3.84
N LYS A 148 2.30 10.83 -4.52
CA LYS A 148 1.24 11.69 -3.94
C LYS A 148 0.58 11.05 -2.71
N ILE A 149 0.30 9.74 -2.78
CA ILE A 149 -0.26 9.00 -1.65
C ILE A 149 0.73 8.97 -0.49
N ASP A 150 2.01 8.71 -0.77
CA ASP A 150 3.07 8.68 0.24
C ASP A 150 3.24 10.05 0.92
N ASP A 151 3.24 11.13 0.15
CA ASP A 151 3.30 12.50 0.68
C ASP A 151 2.05 12.85 1.51
N SER A 152 0.88 12.38 1.11
CA SER A 152 -0.35 12.55 1.90
C SER A 152 -0.27 11.82 3.24
N LEU A 153 0.28 10.60 3.26
CA LEU A 153 0.49 9.84 4.49
C LEU A 153 1.54 10.50 5.40
N LYS A 154 2.61 11.09 4.84
CA LYS A 154 3.60 11.87 5.60
C LYS A 154 2.96 13.13 6.22
N ALA A 155 2.10 13.82 5.48
CA ALA A 155 1.37 14.97 6.01
C ALA A 155 0.49 14.57 7.20
N LEU A 156 -0.20 13.42 7.13
CA LEU A 156 -0.97 12.90 8.25
C LEU A 156 -0.11 12.60 9.49
N ASN A 157 1.15 12.19 9.33
CA ASN A 157 2.04 12.02 10.49
C ASN A 157 2.21 13.32 11.29
N SER A 158 2.35 14.45 10.62
CA SER A 158 2.48 15.76 11.26
C SER A 158 1.23 16.14 12.04
N ASP A 159 0.06 15.81 11.52
CA ASP A 159 -1.21 15.98 12.24
C ASP A 159 -1.29 15.07 13.46
N TRP A 160 -0.87 13.83 13.32
CA TRP A 160 -0.83 12.85 14.40
C TRP A 160 0.10 13.28 15.54
N GLU A 161 1.31 13.78 15.23
CA GLU A 161 2.26 14.29 16.22
C GLU A 161 1.74 15.49 16.99
N ARG A 162 0.99 16.38 16.33
CA ARG A 162 0.33 17.50 17.01
C ARG A 162 -0.71 17.03 18.01
N LEU A 163 -1.41 15.95 17.71
CA LEU A 163 -2.44 15.37 18.56
C LEU A 163 -1.83 14.60 19.74
N ASP A 164 -0.75 13.87 19.54
CA ASP A 164 -0.02 13.18 20.63
C ASP A 164 0.52 14.17 21.68
N GLY A 165 0.88 15.39 21.26
CA GLY A 165 1.31 16.46 22.18
C GLY A 165 0.17 17.07 23.02
N VAL A 166 -1.08 16.82 22.67
CA VAL A 166 -2.27 17.38 23.35
C VAL A 166 -2.93 16.37 24.31
N ILE A 167 -2.72 15.07 24.11
CA ILE A 167 -3.40 14.02 24.85
C ILE A 167 -2.38 13.05 25.43
N ASP A 168 -2.28 13.10 26.76
CA ASP A 168 -1.46 12.22 27.58
C ASP A 168 -1.76 10.72 27.26
N GLY A 169 -1.08 10.15 26.25
CA GLY A 169 -1.02 8.72 25.98
C GLY A 169 -2.22 8.05 25.29
N ARG A 170 -3.24 8.79 24.87
CA ARG A 170 -4.32 8.28 24.01
C ARG A 170 -4.42 9.09 22.74
N ALA A 171 -4.13 8.45 21.59
CA ALA A 171 -4.35 9.08 20.30
C ALA A 171 -5.83 9.48 20.15
N PRO A 172 -6.13 10.75 19.81
CA PRO A 172 -7.50 11.17 19.55
C PRO A 172 -8.00 10.51 18.28
N MET A 173 -9.22 9.99 18.32
CA MET A 173 -9.94 9.62 17.12
C MET A 173 -10.04 10.83 16.20
N LEU A 174 -9.35 10.84 15.09
CA LEU A 174 -9.60 11.78 14.00
C LEU A 174 -11.06 11.62 13.56
N PRO A 175 -11.86 12.70 13.52
CA PRO A 175 -13.19 12.62 12.95
C PRO A 175 -13.03 12.25 11.48
N LEU A 176 -13.41 11.02 11.13
CA LEU A 176 -13.53 10.60 9.73
C LEU A 176 -14.42 11.62 9.03
N ALA A 177 -13.85 12.38 8.09
CA ALA A 177 -14.58 13.28 7.27
C ALA A 177 -15.72 12.47 6.61
N LYS A 178 -16.96 12.78 6.98
CA LYS A 178 -18.12 12.18 6.31
C LYS A 178 -17.98 12.49 4.82
N PRO A 179 -18.11 11.51 3.93
CA PRO A 179 -18.14 11.79 2.51
C PRO A 179 -19.26 12.78 2.28
N SER A 180 -18.96 13.93 1.69
CA SER A 180 -19.92 14.94 1.30
C SER A 180 -20.87 14.31 0.27
N SER A 181 -22.07 13.98 0.71
CA SER A 181 -23.14 13.52 -0.16
C SER A 181 -23.39 14.60 -1.23
N PRO A 182 -23.35 14.27 -2.52
CA PRO A 182 -23.76 15.22 -3.53
C PRO A 182 -25.24 15.54 -3.32
N SER A 183 -25.53 16.79 -3.00
CA SER A 183 -26.88 17.33 -2.90
C SER A 183 -27.54 17.20 -4.27
N MET A 184 -28.34 16.16 -4.47
CA MET A 184 -29.29 16.07 -5.58
C MET A 184 -30.38 17.12 -5.36
N ARG A 185 -30.20 18.30 -5.91
CA ARG A 185 -31.30 19.23 -6.14
C ARG A 185 -32.11 18.71 -7.34
N HIS A 186 -33.15 17.97 -7.06
CA HIS A 186 -34.23 17.71 -8.01
C HIS A 186 -35.03 18.99 -8.17
N SER A 187 -34.77 19.76 -9.20
CA SER A 187 -35.68 20.75 -9.69
C SER A 187 -36.66 20.05 -10.64
N MET A 188 -37.84 19.73 -10.14
CA MET A 188 -38.98 19.38 -10.98
C MET A 188 -39.51 20.63 -11.67
N PRO A 189 -39.76 20.64 -12.99
CA PRO A 189 -40.57 21.68 -13.61
C PRO A 189 -42.05 21.38 -13.34
N MET A 190 -42.73 22.32 -12.71
CA MET A 190 -44.19 22.33 -12.67
C MET A 190 -44.71 22.65 -14.07
N SER A 191 -45.37 21.70 -14.71
CA SER A 191 -46.21 21.96 -15.87
C SER A 191 -47.57 22.50 -15.39
N ALA A 192 -47.83 23.76 -15.66
CA ALA A 192 -49.17 24.31 -15.59
C ALA A 192 -49.94 23.84 -16.81
N GLY A 193 -51.01 23.07 -16.59
CA GLY A 193 -52.01 22.78 -17.58
C GLY A 193 -53.16 23.82 -17.48
N ALA A 194 -53.54 24.36 -18.58
CA ALA A 194 -54.84 24.96 -18.81
C ALA A 194 -55.75 23.97 -19.54
#